data_97c15fbd769984d0fb9a66291d77608d
#
_entry.id   97c15fbd769984d0fb9a66291d77608d
#
_cell.length_a   1.000
_cell.length_b   1.000
_cell.length_c   1.000
_cell.angle_alpha   90.00
_cell.angle_beta   90.00
_cell.angle_gamma   90.00
#
_symmetry.space_group_name_H-M   'P 1'
#
loop_
_entity.id
_entity.type
_entity.pdbx_description
1 polymer ?
#
loop_
_entity_poly.entity_id
_entity_poly.type
_entity_poly.pdbx_seq_one_letter_code
_entity_poly.pdbx_strand_id
1 'polypeptide(L)'
;MDVKNPYVRLRELCGVSQKGFATKHSFGKMTMVYLESGMYTQVSERQSIALGKECNEKGVDAHQVLREEYGAASLNEAYLAWRSEDRKLRAPSVLAKASPPFVGDDEVSPVAQFVKDTTGSLQGFCKLLKVPSITMTRYIRGQTSTVPDALWAALEDVKFPHAKQLADAQFEWWEGRA
;
A
#
# COMPACT_ATOMS: atom_id res chain seq x y z
N MET A 1 1.28 19.82 -0.87
CA MET A 1 1.02 19.43 -2.28
C MET A 1 0.63 17.97 -2.30
N ASP A 2 -0.45 17.62 -2.99
CA ASP A 2 -0.85 16.20 -3.14
C ASP A 2 0.04 15.60 -4.24
N VAL A 3 1.16 15.03 -3.83
CA VAL A 3 2.15 14.47 -4.77
C VAL A 3 1.56 13.19 -5.35
N LYS A 4 1.34 13.17 -6.66
CA LYS A 4 0.82 11.98 -7.35
C LYS A 4 1.79 10.81 -7.26
N ASN A 5 1.26 9.59 -7.35
CA ASN A 5 2.08 8.40 -7.56
C ASN A 5 3.00 8.60 -8.79
N PRO A 6 4.33 8.44 -8.67
CA PRO A 6 5.27 8.72 -9.76
C PRO A 6 5.05 7.83 -11.00
N TYR A 7 4.55 6.61 -10.82
CA TYR A 7 4.20 5.75 -11.95
C TYR A 7 3.00 6.31 -12.73
N VAL A 8 1.97 6.78 -12.02
CA VAL A 8 0.80 7.44 -12.63
C VAL A 8 1.23 8.72 -13.33
N ARG A 9 2.07 9.53 -12.68
CA ARG A 9 2.56 10.80 -13.23
C ARG A 9 3.27 10.61 -14.57
N LEU A 10 4.24 9.69 -14.64
CA LEU A 10 4.97 9.40 -15.87
C LEU A 10 4.07 8.84 -16.97
N ARG A 11 3.17 7.91 -16.63
CA ARG A 11 2.20 7.36 -17.58
C ARG A 11 1.27 8.43 -18.17
N GLU A 12 0.80 9.36 -17.34
CA GLU A 12 -0.03 10.49 -17.78
C GLU A 12 0.73 11.46 -18.68
N LEU A 13 1.99 11.76 -18.38
CA LEU A 13 2.85 12.56 -19.26
C LEU A 13 3.05 11.92 -20.63
N CYS A 14 3.09 10.59 -20.69
CA CYS A 14 3.10 9.84 -21.95
C CYS A 14 1.74 9.85 -22.67
N GLY A 15 0.69 10.38 -22.08
CA GLY A 15 -0.65 10.41 -22.67
C GLY A 15 -1.32 9.04 -22.76
N VAL A 16 -0.89 8.06 -21.96
CA VAL A 16 -1.37 6.68 -22.04
C VAL A 16 -2.34 6.38 -20.90
N SER A 17 -3.52 5.84 -21.21
CA SER A 17 -4.47 5.39 -20.19
C SER A 17 -3.96 4.13 -19.46
N GLN A 18 -4.41 3.92 -18.22
CA GLN A 18 -4.09 2.70 -17.45
C GLN A 18 -4.38 1.42 -18.23
N LYS A 19 -5.58 1.35 -18.87
CA LYS A 19 -5.99 0.20 -19.69
C LYS A 19 -5.10 0.04 -20.93
N GLY A 20 -4.81 1.14 -21.63
CA GLY A 20 -3.95 1.13 -22.83
C GLY A 20 -2.55 0.65 -22.52
N PHE A 21 -1.95 1.16 -21.43
CA PHE A 21 -0.64 0.72 -20.95
C PHE A 21 -0.64 -0.77 -20.59
N ALA A 22 -1.61 -1.22 -19.78
CA ALA A 22 -1.74 -2.62 -19.39
C ALA A 22 -1.82 -3.55 -20.60
N THR A 23 -2.65 -3.20 -21.61
CA THR A 23 -2.80 -3.99 -22.83
C THR A 23 -1.52 -4.02 -23.66
N LYS A 24 -0.89 -2.86 -23.90
CA LYS A 24 0.34 -2.72 -24.71
C LYS A 24 1.51 -3.54 -24.13
N HIS A 25 1.65 -3.55 -22.81
CA HIS A 25 2.77 -4.21 -22.13
C HIS A 25 2.40 -5.56 -21.48
N SER A 26 1.23 -6.11 -21.79
CA SER A 26 0.75 -7.40 -21.27
C SER A 26 0.75 -7.49 -19.75
N PHE A 27 0.29 -6.44 -19.08
CA PHE A 27 0.04 -6.44 -17.65
C PHE A 27 -1.42 -6.78 -17.34
N GLY A 28 -1.64 -7.53 -16.26
CA GLY A 28 -2.99 -7.74 -15.75
C GLY A 28 -3.63 -6.42 -15.26
N LYS A 29 -4.94 -6.26 -15.47
CA LYS A 29 -5.67 -5.08 -14.99
C LYS A 29 -5.42 -4.80 -13.50
N MET A 30 -5.47 -5.84 -12.66
CA MET A 30 -5.26 -5.70 -11.22
C MET A 30 -3.82 -5.31 -10.86
N THR A 31 -2.83 -5.75 -11.65
CA THR A 31 -1.43 -5.33 -11.50
C THR A 31 -1.29 -3.82 -11.55
N MET A 32 -1.94 -3.19 -12.54
CA MET A 32 -1.90 -1.73 -12.68
C MET A 32 -2.66 -1.03 -11.56
N VAL A 33 -3.83 -1.55 -11.18
CA VAL A 33 -4.62 -0.99 -10.06
C VAL A 33 -3.80 -1.01 -8.77
N TYR A 34 -3.13 -2.12 -8.45
CA TYR A 34 -2.34 -2.25 -7.23
C TYR A 34 -1.08 -1.39 -7.24
N LEU A 35 -0.42 -1.28 -8.39
CA LEU A 35 0.74 -0.40 -8.54
C LEU A 35 0.35 1.07 -8.35
N GLU A 36 -0.68 1.52 -9.04
CA GLU A 36 -1.13 2.91 -9.00
C GLU A 36 -1.76 3.31 -7.67
N SER A 37 -2.36 2.36 -6.94
CA SER A 37 -2.86 2.60 -5.58
C SER A 37 -1.81 2.49 -4.47
N GLY A 38 -0.57 2.08 -4.79
CA GLY A 38 0.50 1.91 -3.82
C GLY A 38 0.42 0.61 -3.01
N MET A 39 -0.39 -0.36 -3.43
CA MET A 39 -0.52 -1.66 -2.74
C MET A 39 0.67 -2.60 -3.00
N TYR A 40 1.42 -2.41 -4.09
CA TYR A 40 2.69 -3.10 -4.27
C TYR A 40 3.78 -2.50 -3.37
N THR A 41 4.65 -3.36 -2.85
CA THR A 41 5.76 -2.94 -1.99
C THR A 41 6.88 -2.26 -2.76
N GLN A 42 6.95 -2.50 -4.08
CA GLN A 42 7.95 -1.91 -4.97
C GLN A 42 7.47 -1.95 -6.42
N VAL A 43 8.09 -1.16 -7.26
CA VAL A 43 7.95 -1.27 -8.72
C VAL A 43 8.90 -2.35 -9.22
N SER A 44 8.40 -3.36 -9.93
CA SER A 44 9.25 -4.40 -10.49
C SER A 44 10.09 -3.86 -11.66
N GLU A 45 11.21 -4.52 -11.93
CA GLU A 45 12.08 -4.19 -13.07
C GLU A 45 11.29 -4.20 -14.39
N ARG A 46 10.47 -5.21 -14.62
CA ARG A 46 9.59 -5.30 -15.82
C ARG A 46 8.67 -4.08 -15.95
N GLN A 47 8.10 -3.60 -14.85
CA GLN A 47 7.23 -2.42 -14.85
C GLN A 47 8.02 -1.14 -15.13
N SER A 48 9.24 -1.02 -14.56
CA SER A 48 10.12 0.12 -14.80
C SER A 48 10.58 0.18 -16.26
N ILE A 49 10.99 -0.95 -16.83
CA ILE A 49 11.40 -1.04 -18.23
C ILE A 49 10.25 -0.69 -19.17
N ALA A 50 9.05 -1.22 -18.92
CA ALA A 50 7.87 -0.94 -19.75
C ALA A 50 7.54 0.56 -19.77
N LEU A 51 7.56 1.21 -18.58
CA LEU A 51 7.30 2.64 -18.49
C LEU A 51 8.42 3.48 -19.12
N GLY A 52 9.68 3.10 -18.94
CA GLY A 52 10.83 3.76 -19.59
C GLY A 52 10.73 3.71 -21.13
N LYS A 53 10.33 2.58 -21.70
CA LYS A 53 10.07 2.47 -23.16
C LYS A 53 8.96 3.42 -23.60
N GLU A 54 7.87 3.51 -22.86
CA GLU A 54 6.77 4.42 -23.17
C GLU A 54 7.21 5.88 -23.12
N CYS A 55 7.99 6.26 -22.09
CA CYS A 55 8.55 7.60 -21.96
C CYS A 55 9.45 7.94 -23.14
N ASN A 56 10.35 7.04 -23.51
CA ASN A 56 11.25 7.24 -24.66
C ASN A 56 10.49 7.40 -25.98
N GLU A 57 9.46 6.57 -26.24
CA GLU A 57 8.61 6.66 -27.43
C GLU A 57 7.85 8.00 -27.51
N LYS A 58 7.54 8.60 -26.39
CA LYS A 58 6.81 9.87 -26.28
C LYS A 58 7.70 11.10 -26.06
N GLY A 59 9.00 10.93 -26.01
CA GLY A 59 9.95 12.02 -25.78
C GLY A 59 9.86 12.61 -24.36
N VAL A 60 9.40 11.82 -23.37
CA VAL A 60 9.34 12.20 -21.96
C VAL A 60 10.65 11.80 -21.29
N ASP A 61 11.40 12.75 -20.76
CA ASP A 61 12.57 12.46 -19.92
C ASP A 61 12.14 12.05 -18.52
N ALA A 62 11.98 10.73 -18.33
CA ALA A 62 11.58 10.15 -17.06
C ALA A 62 12.57 10.48 -15.92
N HIS A 63 13.88 10.53 -16.20
CA HIS A 63 14.90 10.84 -15.19
C HIS A 63 14.83 12.29 -14.73
N GLN A 64 14.56 13.21 -15.65
CA GLN A 64 14.36 14.60 -15.30
C GLN A 64 13.12 14.76 -14.41
N VAL A 65 11.99 14.18 -14.80
CA VAL A 65 10.73 14.24 -14.00
C VAL A 65 10.92 13.65 -12.60
N LEU A 66 11.57 12.48 -12.49
CA LEU A 66 11.81 11.84 -11.20
C LEU A 66 12.70 12.69 -10.29
N ARG A 67 13.71 13.34 -10.83
CA ARG A 67 14.62 14.20 -10.09
C ARG A 67 13.98 15.51 -9.65
N GLU A 68 13.24 16.16 -10.55
CA GLU A 68 12.65 17.48 -10.30
C GLU A 68 11.39 17.40 -9.42
N GLU A 69 10.49 16.43 -9.69
CA GLU A 69 9.23 16.35 -8.96
C GLU A 69 9.31 15.49 -7.68
N TYR A 70 10.24 14.52 -7.62
CA TYR A 70 10.31 13.55 -6.51
C TYR A 70 11.67 13.54 -5.79
N GLY A 71 12.68 14.25 -6.30
CA GLY A 71 14.03 14.22 -5.73
C GLY A 71 14.69 12.84 -5.76
N ALA A 72 14.29 11.97 -6.70
CA ALA A 72 14.69 10.56 -6.77
C ALA A 72 15.51 10.24 -8.01
N ALA A 73 16.48 9.32 -7.85
CA ALA A 73 17.32 8.83 -8.95
C ALA A 73 16.65 7.71 -9.77
N SER A 74 15.63 7.04 -9.20
CA SER A 74 14.93 5.96 -9.88
C SER A 74 13.42 5.98 -9.61
N LEU A 75 12.65 5.32 -10.50
CA LEU A 75 11.21 5.17 -10.33
C LEU A 75 10.84 4.43 -9.05
N ASN A 76 11.60 3.39 -8.69
CA ASN A 76 11.32 2.64 -7.47
C ASN A 76 11.57 3.48 -6.21
N GLU A 77 12.63 4.27 -6.18
CA GLU A 77 12.93 5.20 -5.09
C GLU A 77 11.80 6.24 -4.93
N ALA A 78 11.41 6.90 -6.02
CA ALA A 78 10.30 7.84 -6.03
C ALA A 78 8.98 7.20 -5.54
N TYR A 79 8.71 5.97 -5.99
CA TYR A 79 7.52 5.22 -5.62
C TYR A 79 7.49 4.87 -4.12
N LEU A 80 8.60 4.43 -3.55
CA LEU A 80 8.71 4.10 -2.13
C LEU A 80 8.53 5.36 -1.26
N ALA A 81 9.19 6.45 -1.63
CA ALA A 81 9.05 7.73 -0.94
C ALA A 81 7.61 8.25 -0.97
N TRP A 82 6.99 8.28 -2.16
CA TRP A 82 5.59 8.67 -2.32
C TRP A 82 4.65 7.80 -1.48
N ARG A 83 4.88 6.49 -1.49
CA ARG A 83 4.04 5.52 -0.79
C ARG A 83 4.05 5.74 0.73
N SER A 84 5.23 6.05 1.29
CA SER A 84 5.40 6.39 2.70
C SER A 84 4.72 7.72 3.05
N GLU A 85 4.97 8.77 2.27
CA GLU A 85 4.38 10.08 2.51
C GLU A 85 2.85 10.09 2.37
N ASP A 86 2.28 9.45 1.33
CA ASP A 86 0.82 9.32 1.18
C ASP A 86 0.18 8.60 2.38
N ARG A 87 0.85 7.57 2.93
CA ARG A 87 0.44 6.88 4.15
C ARG A 87 0.46 7.80 5.36
N LYS A 88 1.55 8.52 5.60
CA LYS A 88 1.70 9.46 6.71
C LYS A 88 0.66 10.58 6.69
N LEU A 89 0.28 11.02 5.50
CA LEU A 89 -0.74 12.06 5.35
C LEU A 89 -2.16 11.58 5.65
N ARG A 90 -2.51 10.36 5.23
CA ARG A 90 -3.91 9.89 5.25
C ARG A 90 -4.26 9.01 6.44
N ALA A 91 -3.35 8.12 6.84
CA ALA A 91 -3.66 7.13 7.85
C ALA A 91 -3.85 7.67 9.27
N PRO A 92 -3.09 8.67 9.76
CA PRO A 92 -3.20 9.10 11.16
C PRO A 92 -4.60 9.57 11.53
N SER A 93 -5.28 10.33 10.68
CA SER A 93 -6.63 10.83 10.95
C SER A 93 -7.69 9.74 10.98
N VAL A 94 -7.50 8.66 10.24
CA VAL A 94 -8.40 7.50 10.21
C VAL A 94 -8.13 6.59 11.41
N LEU A 95 -6.86 6.30 11.68
CA LEU A 95 -6.46 5.42 12.79
C LEU A 95 -6.66 6.05 14.17
N ALA A 96 -6.67 7.37 14.27
CA ALA A 96 -6.94 8.08 15.54
C ALA A 96 -8.33 7.79 16.13
N LYS A 97 -9.23 7.23 15.33
CA LYS A 97 -10.57 6.81 15.78
C LYS A 97 -10.56 5.47 16.52
N ALA A 98 -9.49 4.73 16.38
CA ALA A 98 -9.34 3.41 16.97
C ALA A 98 -8.54 3.48 18.27
N SER A 99 -9.11 2.92 19.34
CA SER A 99 -8.48 2.85 20.66
C SER A 99 -8.74 1.51 21.33
N PRO A 100 -7.82 1.05 22.21
CA PRO A 100 -8.04 -0.16 22.99
C PRO A 100 -9.30 -0.06 23.90
N PRO A 101 -9.85 -1.20 24.35
CA PRO A 101 -9.38 -2.55 24.03
C PRO A 101 -9.75 -2.98 22.61
N PHE A 102 -8.81 -3.66 21.92
CA PHE A 102 -9.12 -4.32 20.65
C PHE A 102 -9.68 -5.70 20.96
N VAL A 103 -10.97 -5.90 20.68
CA VAL A 103 -11.68 -7.13 21.03
C VAL A 103 -12.10 -7.84 19.75
N GLY A 104 -11.80 -9.11 19.67
CA GLY A 104 -12.38 -10.04 18.71
C GLY A 104 -13.44 -10.90 19.38
N ASP A 105 -14.14 -11.68 18.58
CA ASP A 105 -15.06 -12.73 19.04
C ASP A 105 -14.67 -14.08 18.40
N ASP A 106 -15.54 -15.10 18.56
CA ASP A 106 -15.27 -16.43 18.02
C ASP A 106 -15.18 -16.47 16.48
N GLU A 107 -15.74 -15.50 15.79
CA GLU A 107 -15.76 -15.46 14.33
C GLU A 107 -14.85 -14.38 13.75
N VAL A 108 -14.66 -13.26 14.48
CA VAL A 108 -14.00 -12.06 14.00
C VAL A 108 -12.78 -11.74 14.86
N SER A 109 -11.61 -11.76 14.28
CA SER A 109 -10.37 -11.42 14.99
C SER A 109 -10.30 -9.94 15.39
N PRO A 110 -9.53 -9.57 16.44
CA PRO A 110 -9.29 -8.17 16.82
C PRO A 110 -8.83 -7.29 15.65
N VAL A 111 -7.96 -7.80 14.80
CA VAL A 111 -7.51 -7.06 13.61
C VAL A 111 -8.62 -6.93 12.58
N ALA A 112 -9.47 -7.94 12.40
CA ALA A 112 -10.60 -7.84 11.48
C ALA A 112 -11.62 -6.80 11.96
N GLN A 113 -11.91 -6.76 13.26
CA GLN A 113 -12.77 -5.74 13.85
C GLN A 113 -12.16 -4.35 13.72
N PHE A 114 -10.87 -4.21 14.04
CA PHE A 114 -10.12 -2.95 13.84
C PHE A 114 -10.18 -2.43 12.41
N VAL A 115 -9.99 -3.31 11.42
CA VAL A 115 -10.11 -2.96 9.99
C VAL A 115 -11.52 -2.46 9.65
N LYS A 116 -12.55 -3.14 10.19
CA LYS A 116 -13.94 -2.76 9.98
C LYS A 116 -14.25 -1.40 10.60
N ASP A 117 -13.80 -1.15 11.81
CA ASP A 117 -14.06 0.08 12.55
C ASP A 117 -13.35 1.31 11.96
N THR A 118 -12.16 1.09 11.38
CA THR A 118 -11.36 2.18 10.81
C THR A 118 -11.76 2.54 9.38
N THR A 119 -11.96 1.55 8.52
CA THR A 119 -12.16 1.79 7.08
C THR A 119 -13.39 1.13 6.48
N GLY A 120 -14.13 0.36 7.27
CA GLY A 120 -15.29 -0.40 6.82
C GLY A 120 -14.98 -1.61 5.94
N SER A 121 -13.75 -1.75 5.44
CA SER A 121 -13.37 -2.85 4.56
C SER A 121 -11.87 -3.13 4.55
N LEU A 122 -11.52 -4.41 4.37
CA LEU A 122 -10.12 -4.83 4.19
C LEU A 122 -9.45 -4.12 3.01
N GLN A 123 -10.16 -3.94 1.90
CA GLN A 123 -9.59 -3.28 0.73
C GLN A 123 -9.29 -1.80 1.01
N GLY A 124 -10.19 -1.09 1.70
CA GLY A 124 -9.98 0.28 2.14
C GLY A 124 -8.78 0.41 3.06
N PHE A 125 -8.66 -0.49 4.04
CA PHE A 125 -7.53 -0.55 4.97
C PHE A 125 -6.20 -0.81 4.27
N CYS A 126 -6.16 -1.80 3.39
CA CYS A 126 -4.96 -2.11 2.60
C CYS A 126 -4.52 -0.93 1.71
N LYS A 127 -5.47 -0.22 1.12
CA LYS A 127 -5.18 1.01 0.35
C LYS A 127 -4.66 2.14 1.24
N LEU A 128 -5.25 2.32 2.42
CA LEU A 128 -4.84 3.37 3.37
C LEU A 128 -3.40 3.15 3.84
N LEU A 129 -3.09 1.95 4.31
CA LEU A 129 -1.77 1.61 4.85
C LEU A 129 -0.78 1.11 3.78
N LYS A 130 -1.20 0.97 2.52
CA LYS A 130 -0.35 0.46 1.43
C LYS A 130 0.25 -0.93 1.75
N VAL A 131 -0.57 -1.82 2.32
CA VAL A 131 -0.18 -3.20 2.65
C VAL A 131 -0.84 -4.20 1.71
N PRO A 132 -0.18 -5.33 1.37
CA PRO A 132 -0.76 -6.34 0.49
C PRO A 132 -2.00 -7.00 1.09
N SER A 133 -3.09 -7.07 0.34
CA SER A 133 -4.35 -7.64 0.83
C SER A 133 -4.27 -9.12 1.15
N ILE A 134 -3.48 -9.89 0.40
CA ILE A 134 -3.29 -11.32 0.66
C ILE A 134 -2.64 -11.58 2.02
N THR A 135 -1.65 -10.76 2.39
CA THR A 135 -0.97 -10.83 3.68
C THR A 135 -1.94 -10.52 4.82
N MET A 136 -2.74 -9.45 4.65
CA MET A 136 -3.75 -9.06 5.63
C MET A 136 -4.86 -10.10 5.77
N THR A 137 -5.31 -10.72 4.67
CA THR A 137 -6.33 -11.77 4.71
C THR A 137 -5.89 -12.96 5.54
N ARG A 138 -4.63 -13.41 5.38
CA ARG A 138 -4.07 -14.52 6.16
C ARG A 138 -3.99 -14.19 7.65
N TYR A 139 -3.54 -13.00 7.98
CA TYR A 139 -3.41 -12.55 9.37
C TYR A 139 -4.77 -12.41 10.05
N ILE A 140 -5.73 -11.76 9.41
CA ILE A 140 -7.11 -11.62 9.91
C ILE A 140 -7.78 -12.97 10.17
N ARG A 141 -7.52 -13.97 9.33
CA ARG A 141 -8.09 -15.32 9.46
C ARG A 141 -7.35 -16.19 10.48
N GLY A 142 -6.34 -15.69 11.17
CA GLY A 142 -5.56 -16.47 12.11
C GLY A 142 -4.72 -17.58 11.46
N GLN A 143 -4.37 -17.45 10.18
CA GLN A 143 -3.47 -18.38 9.47
C GLN A 143 -1.98 -18.12 9.79
N THR A 144 -1.68 -17.08 10.52
CA THR A 144 -0.38 -16.69 11.03
C THR A 144 -0.55 -15.95 12.35
N SER A 145 0.27 -16.31 13.34
CA SER A 145 0.29 -15.69 14.67
C SER A 145 1.07 -14.37 14.70
N THR A 146 2.02 -14.21 13.78
CA THR A 146 2.92 -13.05 13.76
C THR A 146 2.35 -11.91 12.94
N VAL A 147 2.56 -10.69 13.43
CA VAL A 147 2.22 -9.48 12.68
C VAL A 147 3.04 -9.46 11.39
N PRO A 148 2.42 -9.30 10.22
CA PRO A 148 3.17 -9.18 8.97
C PRO A 148 4.07 -7.95 8.97
N ASP A 149 5.33 -8.10 8.55
CA ASP A 149 6.32 -7.01 8.50
C ASP A 149 5.80 -5.77 7.76
N ALA A 150 5.06 -6.00 6.67
CA ALA A 150 4.47 -4.90 5.90
C ALA A 150 3.40 -4.11 6.70
N LEU A 151 2.64 -4.77 7.57
CA LEU A 151 1.69 -4.11 8.45
C LEU A 151 2.42 -3.39 9.58
N TRP A 152 3.37 -4.07 10.22
CA TRP A 152 4.14 -3.49 11.32
C TRP A 152 4.86 -2.21 10.88
N ALA A 153 5.64 -2.28 9.81
CA ALA A 153 6.31 -1.12 9.23
C ALA A 153 5.34 0.02 8.85
N ALA A 154 4.12 -0.35 8.39
CA ALA A 154 3.11 0.65 8.07
C ALA A 154 2.55 1.36 9.30
N LEU A 155 2.32 0.64 10.40
CA LEU A 155 1.83 1.22 11.66
C LEU A 155 2.90 2.07 12.36
N GLU A 156 4.17 1.65 12.31
CA GLU A 156 5.31 2.44 12.79
C GLU A 156 5.50 3.73 11.98
N ASP A 157 5.44 3.65 10.67
CA ASP A 157 5.60 4.77 9.75
C ASP A 157 4.57 5.90 10.04
N VAL A 158 3.34 5.52 10.37
CA VAL A 158 2.27 6.46 10.76
C VAL A 158 2.22 6.76 12.25
N LYS A 159 3.15 6.21 13.04
CA LYS A 159 3.24 6.37 14.50
C LYS A 159 1.94 6.00 15.22
N PHE A 160 1.32 4.88 14.84
CA PHE A 160 0.09 4.42 15.49
C PHE A 160 0.39 3.99 16.94
N PRO A 161 -0.14 4.69 17.98
CA PRO A 161 0.31 4.51 19.36
C PRO A 161 -0.08 3.15 19.95
N HIS A 162 -1.07 2.49 19.38
CA HIS A 162 -1.63 1.23 19.88
C HIS A 162 -1.23 0.00 19.05
N ALA A 163 -0.20 0.12 18.19
CA ALA A 163 0.21 -0.97 17.30
C ALA A 163 0.54 -2.26 18.07
N LYS A 164 1.27 -2.14 19.19
CA LYS A 164 1.61 -3.30 20.04
C LYS A 164 0.37 -3.92 20.68
N GLN A 165 -0.52 -3.12 21.24
CA GLN A 165 -1.75 -3.61 21.88
C GLN A 165 -2.66 -4.35 20.90
N LEU A 166 -2.74 -3.87 19.66
CA LEU A 166 -3.48 -4.55 18.60
C LEU A 166 -2.82 -5.90 18.23
N ALA A 167 -1.49 -5.94 18.20
CA ALA A 167 -0.74 -7.16 17.90
C ALA A 167 -0.90 -8.19 19.03
N ASP A 168 -0.79 -7.77 20.29
CA ASP A 168 -0.94 -8.62 21.47
C ASP A 168 -2.38 -9.21 21.52
N ALA A 169 -3.40 -8.39 21.32
CA ALA A 169 -4.80 -8.85 21.29
C ALA A 169 -5.05 -9.88 20.16
N GLN A 170 -4.46 -9.68 18.98
CA GLN A 170 -4.56 -10.64 17.88
C GLN A 170 -3.84 -11.95 18.21
N PHE A 171 -2.69 -11.89 18.86
CA PHE A 171 -1.94 -13.08 19.26
C PHE A 171 -2.70 -13.90 20.31
N GLU A 172 -3.23 -13.26 21.36
CA GLU A 172 -4.05 -13.91 22.39
C GLU A 172 -5.29 -14.57 21.79
N TRP A 173 -5.96 -13.89 20.86
CA TRP A 173 -7.11 -14.45 20.13
C TRP A 173 -6.71 -15.67 19.30
N TRP A 174 -5.54 -15.67 18.70
CA TRP A 174 -5.02 -16.78 17.91
C TRP A 174 -4.63 -17.98 18.81
N GLU A 175 -3.96 -17.75 19.94
CA GLU A 175 -3.60 -18.80 20.91
C GLU A 175 -4.85 -19.50 21.48
N GLY A 176 -5.90 -18.79 21.74
CA GLY A 176 -7.15 -19.37 22.25
C GLY A 176 -7.86 -20.30 21.25
N ARG A 177 -7.38 -20.39 20.00
CA ARG A 177 -7.94 -21.21 18.90
C ARG A 177 -7.00 -22.32 18.40
N ALA A 178 -5.75 -22.29 18.80
CA ALA A 178 -4.76 -23.31 18.45
C ALA A 178 -4.91 -24.52 19.36
#